data_a01a5c2a877e1c3b88ad5bc8231d2aaf
#
_entry.id   a01a5c2a877e1c3b88ad5bc8231d2aaf
#
_cell.length_a   1.000
_cell.length_b   1.000
_cell.length_c   1.000
_cell.angle_alpha   90.00
_cell.angle_beta   90.00
_cell.angle_gamma   90.00
#
_symmetry.space_group_name_H-M   'P 1'
#
loop_
_entity.id
_entity.type
_entity.pdbx_description
1 polymer ?
#
loop_
_entity_poly.entity_id
_entity_poly.type
_entity_poly.pdbx_seq_one_letter_code
_entity_poly.pdbx_strand_id
1 'polypeptide(L)'
;MKKAFLISFTACMLSLLSYSQTRFNGLDMNMGNLYRLSDAKTRSISPENLTGEKGKAGMADPVDKDKQNVANASNAARDLGTGWKVNPYIRIKPGETFTMAVIDGPGAIQHIWMTPTGNWRFSIVRFYWDDETEPSIECPVGDFFGMGWGSYAPLVSAAVCVNPGSAFNCYWVMPFRKKCRITMENIDDQNSMTLYYQVDYTLTEVPADAGYFHAQFRRSNPDEPSIHAINDGIKGKGQYVGVYLAWGVHNNGWWGEGEIKFYIDGDSQFPTICGTGTEDYFCGSYDFDTNRKNQAGVAESNYTEFCTPYSGLHQVIRGDGHYNVMQRFGLYR
;
A
#
# COMPACT_ATOMS: atom_id res chain seq x y z
N MET A 1 39.30 36.86 -68.16
CA MET A 1 38.14 36.09 -67.74
C MET A 1 38.52 35.31 -66.49
N LYS A 2 38.18 35.79 -65.31
CA LYS A 2 38.42 35.13 -64.03
C LYS A 2 37.13 34.48 -63.56
N LYS A 3 37.11 33.15 -63.55
CA LYS A 3 35.99 32.38 -63.00
C LYS A 3 36.06 32.39 -61.46
N ALA A 4 35.09 33.00 -60.77
CA ALA A 4 34.97 32.91 -59.35
C ALA A 4 34.26 31.58 -58.97
N PHE A 5 34.92 30.79 -58.16
CA PHE A 5 34.34 29.58 -57.55
C PHE A 5 33.59 29.97 -56.31
N LEU A 6 32.27 29.79 -56.35
CA LEU A 6 31.40 29.98 -55.17
C LEU A 6 31.37 28.67 -54.39
N ILE A 7 32.02 28.64 -53.24
CA ILE A 7 31.97 27.51 -52.31
C ILE A 7 30.73 27.73 -51.40
N SER A 8 29.69 26.94 -51.67
CA SER A 8 28.50 26.89 -50.79
C SER A 8 28.83 26.08 -49.54
N PHE A 9 28.91 26.76 -48.39
CA PHE A 9 29.06 26.12 -47.10
C PHE A 9 27.68 25.71 -46.60
N THR A 10 27.25 24.48 -46.86
CA THR A 10 26.05 23.92 -46.25
C THR A 10 26.39 23.52 -44.82
N ALA A 11 26.06 24.38 -43.87
CA ALA A 11 26.17 24.05 -42.47
C ALA A 11 25.12 22.96 -42.15
N CYS A 12 25.59 21.73 -42.03
CA CYS A 12 24.81 20.61 -41.51
C CYS A 12 24.63 20.85 -40.00
N MET A 13 23.53 21.44 -39.60
CA MET A 13 23.10 21.41 -38.18
C MET A 13 22.76 19.97 -37.82
N LEU A 14 23.75 19.23 -37.35
CA LEU A 14 23.49 18.04 -36.54
C LEU A 14 22.83 18.53 -35.24
N SER A 15 21.50 18.44 -35.20
CA SER A 15 20.79 18.45 -33.95
C SER A 15 21.22 17.20 -33.18
N LEU A 16 22.21 17.38 -32.32
CA LEU A 16 22.50 16.43 -31.25
C LEU A 16 21.26 16.36 -30.38
N LEU A 17 20.37 15.42 -30.71
CA LEU A 17 19.42 14.90 -29.75
C LEU A 17 20.24 14.26 -28.63
N SER A 18 20.66 15.09 -27.70
CA SER A 18 21.13 14.61 -26.41
C SER A 18 19.94 13.84 -25.81
N TYR A 19 19.95 12.54 -26.02
CA TYR A 19 19.23 11.67 -25.09
C TYR A 19 19.88 11.90 -23.74
N SER A 20 19.35 12.86 -23.00
CA SER A 20 19.62 12.95 -21.60
C SER A 20 19.15 11.61 -21.02
N GLN A 21 20.08 10.72 -20.78
CA GLN A 21 19.77 9.59 -19.90
C GLN A 21 19.28 10.24 -18.61
N THR A 22 17.98 10.13 -18.34
CA THR A 22 17.42 10.65 -17.12
C THR A 22 18.21 10.02 -15.97
N ARG A 23 18.90 10.87 -15.22
CA ARG A 23 19.73 10.43 -14.10
C ARG A 23 18.81 9.64 -13.16
N PHE A 24 19.29 8.50 -12.67
CA PHE A 24 18.55 7.71 -11.70
C PHE A 24 18.21 8.58 -10.48
N ASN A 25 16.92 8.73 -10.20
CA ASN A 25 16.41 9.62 -9.14
C ASN A 25 16.13 8.93 -7.80
N GLY A 26 16.37 7.62 -7.69
CA GLY A 26 16.16 6.85 -6.46
C GLY A 26 14.72 6.38 -6.23
N LEU A 27 13.77 6.62 -7.14
CA LEU A 27 12.37 6.18 -6.96
C LEU A 27 12.14 4.74 -7.43
N ASP A 28 12.82 4.32 -8.48
CA ASP A 28 12.67 2.99 -9.08
C ASP A 28 13.72 2.03 -8.56
N MET A 29 13.79 1.85 -7.23
CA MET A 29 14.75 0.95 -6.60
C MET A 29 14.26 -0.48 -6.60
N ASN A 30 15.09 -1.39 -7.12
CA ASN A 30 14.86 -2.84 -7.09
C ASN A 30 16.20 -3.58 -6.99
N MET A 31 16.16 -4.89 -6.76
CA MET A 31 17.39 -5.70 -6.61
C MET A 31 18.38 -5.58 -7.78
N GLY A 32 17.88 -5.26 -8.99
CA GLY A 32 18.70 -5.12 -10.18
C GLY A 32 19.43 -3.78 -10.28
N ASN A 33 19.11 -2.79 -9.47
CA ASN A 33 19.68 -1.44 -9.55
C ASN A 33 20.14 -0.84 -8.20
N LEU A 34 20.24 -1.64 -7.15
CA LEU A 34 20.69 -1.17 -5.82
C LEU A 34 22.10 -0.55 -5.84
N TYR A 35 22.92 -0.90 -6.82
CA TYR A 35 24.28 -0.34 -7.01
C TYR A 35 24.28 1.09 -7.60
N ARG A 36 23.13 1.57 -8.08
CA ARG A 36 23.03 2.91 -8.67
C ARG A 36 22.90 3.96 -7.57
N LEU A 37 23.71 4.97 -7.66
CA LEU A 37 23.66 6.11 -6.75
C LEU A 37 22.80 7.24 -7.31
N SER A 38 22.12 7.96 -6.42
CA SER A 38 21.32 9.14 -6.76
C SER A 38 21.57 10.26 -5.75
N ASP A 39 21.04 11.45 -6.03
CA ASP A 39 21.06 12.57 -5.09
C ASP A 39 19.83 12.59 -4.16
N ALA A 40 18.98 11.56 -4.25
CA ALA A 40 17.80 11.37 -3.43
C ALA A 40 18.16 11.32 -1.94
N LYS A 41 17.31 11.92 -1.12
CA LYS A 41 17.51 12.01 0.33
C LYS A 41 16.52 11.12 1.04
N THR A 42 16.99 10.05 1.65
CA THR A 42 16.17 9.20 2.52
C THR A 42 15.83 9.92 3.80
N ARG A 43 14.58 9.81 4.24
CA ARG A 43 14.01 10.31 5.48
C ARG A 43 13.04 9.29 6.07
N SER A 44 12.73 9.47 7.34
CA SER A 44 11.74 8.63 8.03
C SER A 44 10.98 9.46 9.06
N ILE A 45 9.67 9.22 9.15
CA ILE A 45 8.83 9.73 10.24
C ILE A 45 8.42 8.56 11.11
N SER A 46 8.55 8.74 12.41
CA SER A 46 8.13 7.80 13.44
C SER A 46 7.83 8.56 14.73
N PRO A 47 7.29 7.92 15.78
CA PRO A 47 7.13 8.58 17.08
C PRO A 47 8.45 9.12 17.69
N GLU A 48 9.59 8.59 17.27
CA GLU A 48 10.92 9.10 17.67
C GLU A 48 11.38 10.32 16.85
N ASN A 49 10.71 10.62 15.73
CA ASN A 49 10.96 11.79 14.89
C ASN A 49 9.69 12.13 14.09
N LEU A 50 8.79 12.86 14.72
CA LEU A 50 7.47 13.19 14.14
C LEU A 50 7.55 14.17 12.94
N THR A 51 8.66 14.87 12.78
CA THR A 51 8.86 15.81 11.66
C THR A 51 9.61 15.22 10.49
N GLY A 52 10.30 14.11 10.67
CA GLY A 52 11.19 13.52 9.65
C GLY A 52 12.44 14.36 9.36
N GLU A 53 12.72 15.40 10.16
CA GLU A 53 13.90 16.26 9.98
C GLU A 53 15.20 15.49 10.18
N LYS A 54 16.19 15.86 9.36
CA LYS A 54 17.53 15.28 9.46
C LYS A 54 18.16 15.54 10.82
N GLY A 55 18.60 14.47 11.49
CA GLY A 55 19.30 14.56 12.77
C GLY A 55 18.39 14.89 13.96
N LYS A 56 17.07 14.67 13.84
CA LYS A 56 16.09 14.95 14.90
C LYS A 56 15.47 13.70 15.54
N ALA A 57 15.98 12.52 15.21
CA ALA A 57 15.51 11.29 15.83
C ALA A 57 16.14 11.05 17.21
N GLY A 58 15.41 10.42 18.12
CA GLY A 58 15.88 10.03 19.44
C GLY A 58 16.17 11.20 20.38
N MET A 59 15.58 12.36 20.15
CA MET A 59 15.82 13.59 20.96
C MET A 59 14.97 13.64 22.23
N ALA A 60 14.05 12.70 22.43
CA ALA A 60 13.20 12.70 23.60
C ALA A 60 14.02 12.46 24.88
N ASP A 61 13.71 13.22 25.92
CA ASP A 61 14.28 13.02 27.25
C ASP A 61 13.58 11.79 27.88
N PRO A 62 14.31 10.76 28.32
CA PRO A 62 13.75 9.59 29.00
C PRO A 62 13.04 9.93 30.31
N VAL A 63 13.27 11.10 30.89
CA VAL A 63 12.65 11.58 32.14
C VAL A 63 11.42 12.45 31.90
N ASP A 64 11.26 13.03 30.70
CA ASP A 64 10.11 13.88 30.36
C ASP A 64 8.84 13.05 30.16
N LYS A 65 7.84 13.28 31.02
CA LYS A 65 6.56 12.54 31.03
C LYS A 65 5.40 13.31 30.41
N ASP A 66 5.58 14.52 29.94
CA ASP A 66 4.49 15.46 29.63
C ASP A 66 4.05 15.48 28.14
N LYS A 67 4.54 14.59 27.30
CA LYS A 67 4.18 14.58 25.87
C LYS A 67 2.82 13.91 25.64
N GLN A 68 1.86 14.70 25.16
CA GLN A 68 0.57 14.18 24.68
C GLN A 68 0.77 13.25 23.46
N ASN A 69 0.03 12.14 23.42
CA ASN A 69 -0.02 11.18 22.33
C ASN A 69 1.29 10.44 22.00
N VAL A 70 2.38 10.74 22.72
CA VAL A 70 3.64 10.03 22.57
C VAL A 70 3.91 9.27 23.85
N ALA A 71 4.05 7.97 23.76
CA ALA A 71 4.34 7.16 24.93
C ALA A 71 5.83 7.22 25.26
N ASN A 72 6.10 7.37 26.52
CA ASN A 72 7.45 7.35 27.02
C ASN A 72 7.81 5.94 27.49
N ALA A 73 8.73 5.28 26.80
CA ALA A 73 9.33 4.00 27.19
C ALA A 73 10.58 4.22 28.05
N SER A 74 10.56 5.19 28.93
CA SER A 74 11.69 5.66 29.75
C SER A 74 12.41 4.56 30.53
N ASN A 75 11.71 3.46 30.88
CA ASN A 75 12.34 2.37 31.63
C ASN A 75 13.51 1.70 30.91
N ALA A 76 13.47 1.65 29.56
CA ALA A 76 14.55 1.04 28.77
C ALA A 76 15.74 2.00 28.56
N ALA A 77 15.49 3.30 28.52
CA ALA A 77 16.50 4.31 28.19
C ALA A 77 16.87 5.23 29.35
N ARG A 78 16.25 5.07 30.54
CA ARG A 78 16.39 6.01 31.66
C ARG A 78 17.83 6.32 32.06
N ASP A 79 18.71 5.32 31.97
CA ASP A 79 20.12 5.44 32.37
C ASP A 79 21.05 5.72 31.17
N LEU A 80 20.49 5.89 29.96
CA LEU A 80 21.22 6.09 28.72
C LEU A 80 21.20 7.56 28.24
N GLY A 81 20.24 8.36 28.74
CA GLY A 81 20.05 9.75 28.33
C GLY A 81 19.35 9.89 26.98
N THR A 82 19.50 11.05 26.33
CA THR A 82 18.96 11.32 24.99
C THR A 82 19.75 10.57 23.91
N GLY A 83 19.12 10.35 22.75
CA GLY A 83 19.71 9.60 21.63
C GLY A 83 19.26 8.15 21.52
N TRP A 84 18.45 7.69 22.43
CA TRP A 84 17.94 6.33 22.49
C TRP A 84 16.42 6.30 22.30
N LYS A 85 15.88 5.09 22.08
CA LYS A 85 14.45 4.89 21.92
C LYS A 85 13.69 5.19 23.22
N VAL A 86 12.84 6.24 23.18
CA VAL A 86 12.02 6.68 24.31
C VAL A 86 10.54 6.70 23.97
N ASN A 87 10.18 7.11 22.76
CA ASN A 87 8.80 7.28 22.28
C ASN A 87 8.49 6.27 21.17
N PRO A 88 8.31 4.96 21.45
CA PRO A 88 8.17 3.94 20.40
C PRO A 88 6.81 3.94 19.72
N TYR A 89 5.79 4.61 20.28
CA TYR A 89 4.43 4.61 19.79
C TYR A 89 3.70 5.90 20.16
N ILE A 90 2.58 6.12 19.50
CA ILE A 90 1.58 7.11 19.89
C ILE A 90 0.32 6.43 20.41
N ARG A 91 -0.51 7.19 21.13
CA ARG A 91 -1.83 6.73 21.56
C ARG A 91 -2.88 7.67 20.99
N ILE A 92 -3.88 7.12 20.29
CA ILE A 92 -4.98 7.83 19.67
C ILE A 92 -6.24 7.51 20.46
N LYS A 93 -6.87 8.52 21.04
CA LYS A 93 -8.06 8.37 21.87
C LYS A 93 -9.29 8.07 21.02
N PRO A 94 -10.40 7.60 21.63
CA PRO A 94 -11.70 7.52 20.97
C PRO A 94 -12.08 8.82 20.25
N GLY A 95 -12.47 8.72 18.98
CA GLY A 95 -12.87 9.84 18.14
C GLY A 95 -11.74 10.80 17.72
N GLU A 96 -10.48 10.48 18.04
CA GLU A 96 -9.33 11.34 17.72
C GLU A 96 -8.75 10.99 16.35
N THR A 97 -8.37 12.04 15.59
CA THR A 97 -7.56 11.92 14.39
C THR A 97 -6.14 12.41 14.68
N PHE A 98 -5.16 11.55 14.48
CA PHE A 98 -3.74 11.87 14.61
C PHE A 98 -3.09 12.03 13.23
N THR A 99 -2.33 13.10 13.05
CA THR A 99 -1.52 13.29 11.84
C THR A 99 -0.19 12.54 12.00
N MET A 100 -0.07 11.41 11.27
CA MET A 100 1.11 10.55 11.31
C MET A 100 2.30 11.16 10.59
N ALA A 101 2.06 11.81 9.45
CA ALA A 101 3.10 12.41 8.63
C ALA A 101 2.60 13.66 7.90
N VAL A 102 3.47 14.67 7.83
CA VAL A 102 3.38 15.79 6.89
C VAL A 102 4.75 15.93 6.26
N ILE A 103 4.82 15.75 4.95
CA ILE A 103 6.08 15.72 4.22
C ILE A 103 6.00 16.72 3.08
N ASP A 104 6.89 17.71 3.11
CA ASP A 104 7.07 18.64 1.99
C ASP A 104 7.95 17.97 0.94
N GLY A 105 7.48 18.00 -0.32
CA GLY A 105 8.09 17.33 -1.46
C GLY A 105 8.93 18.26 -2.35
N PRO A 106 9.23 17.79 -3.55
CA PRO A 106 8.77 16.53 -4.17
C PRO A 106 9.46 15.28 -3.60
N GLY A 107 8.73 14.15 -3.67
CA GLY A 107 9.24 12.90 -3.14
C GLY A 107 8.29 11.72 -3.33
N ALA A 108 8.57 10.62 -2.65
CA ALA A 108 7.69 9.46 -2.62
C ALA A 108 7.81 8.71 -1.29
N ILE A 109 6.67 8.19 -0.81
CA ILE A 109 6.67 7.14 0.22
C ILE A 109 7.29 5.89 -0.42
N GLN A 110 8.19 5.23 0.29
CA GLN A 110 8.85 4.01 -0.16
C GLN A 110 8.41 2.78 0.65
N HIS A 111 8.15 2.99 1.93
CA HIS A 111 7.75 1.93 2.84
C HIS A 111 6.96 2.49 4.01
N ILE A 112 5.95 1.76 4.43
CA ILE A 112 5.23 2.01 5.67
C ILE A 112 5.24 0.72 6.47
N TRP A 113 5.75 0.80 7.70
CA TRP A 113 5.59 -0.22 8.70
C TRP A 113 4.70 0.28 9.81
N MET A 114 3.78 -0.56 10.29
CA MET A 114 3.00 -0.25 11.48
C MET A 114 2.51 -1.50 12.21
N THR A 115 2.23 -1.32 13.49
CA THR A 115 1.57 -2.31 14.32
C THR A 115 0.52 -1.59 15.18
N PRO A 116 -0.74 -1.50 14.70
CA PRO A 116 -1.84 -0.93 15.44
C PRO A 116 -2.41 -1.94 16.43
N THR A 117 -2.76 -1.48 17.64
CA THR A 117 -3.59 -2.24 18.58
C THR A 117 -5.08 -1.90 18.39
N GLY A 118 -5.94 -2.64 19.06
CA GLY A 118 -7.39 -2.40 19.01
C GLY A 118 -8.06 -3.00 17.78
N ASN A 119 -9.19 -2.42 17.41
CA ASN A 119 -9.98 -2.91 16.29
C ASN A 119 -9.54 -2.23 14.99
N TRP A 120 -8.91 -2.98 14.11
CA TRP A 120 -8.35 -2.46 12.85
C TRP A 120 -9.42 -1.93 11.88
N ARG A 121 -10.68 -2.34 12.04
CA ARG A 121 -11.77 -1.80 11.27
C ARG A 121 -12.32 -0.47 11.81
N PHE A 122 -11.95 -0.11 13.03
CA PHE A 122 -12.28 1.16 13.65
C PHE A 122 -11.12 2.16 13.60
N SER A 123 -10.06 1.81 12.89
CA SER A 123 -8.89 2.66 12.67
C SER A 123 -8.80 3.03 11.20
N ILE A 124 -9.09 4.28 10.86
CA ILE A 124 -9.20 4.73 9.48
C ILE A 124 -7.91 5.44 9.08
N VAL A 125 -7.21 4.90 8.10
CA VAL A 125 -6.03 5.54 7.51
C VAL A 125 -6.44 6.36 6.30
N ARG A 126 -5.89 7.60 6.20
CA ARG A 126 -6.10 8.50 5.06
C ARG A 126 -4.80 9.05 4.53
N PHE A 127 -4.71 9.14 3.20
CA PHE A 127 -3.59 9.78 2.50
C PHE A 127 -4.10 10.92 1.63
N TYR A 128 -3.37 12.02 1.66
CA TYR A 128 -3.67 13.22 0.89
C TYR A 128 -2.42 13.63 0.12
N TRP A 129 -2.57 13.81 -1.17
CA TRP A 129 -1.46 14.25 -2.02
C TRP A 129 -1.55 15.73 -2.32
N ASP A 130 -0.39 16.35 -2.30
CA ASP A 130 -0.21 17.78 -2.57
C ASP A 130 -1.14 18.66 -1.70
N ASP A 131 -1.97 19.48 -2.28
CA ASP A 131 -2.85 20.39 -1.53
C ASP A 131 -4.32 19.90 -1.48
N GLU A 132 -4.55 18.61 -1.75
CA GLU A 132 -5.91 18.04 -1.75
C GLU A 132 -6.53 18.06 -0.35
N THR A 133 -7.80 18.43 -0.30
CA THR A 133 -8.61 18.41 0.93
C THR A 133 -9.27 17.08 1.15
N GLU A 134 -9.69 16.42 0.07
CA GLU A 134 -10.27 15.09 0.09
C GLU A 134 -9.17 14.02 0.04
N PRO A 135 -9.31 12.92 0.77
CA PRO A 135 -8.30 11.88 0.75
C PRO A 135 -8.30 11.08 -0.55
N SER A 136 -7.14 10.85 -1.10
CA SER A 136 -6.93 9.92 -2.22
C SER A 136 -7.02 8.46 -1.79
N ILE A 137 -6.83 8.19 -0.51
CA ILE A 137 -7.00 6.89 0.14
C ILE A 137 -7.74 7.13 1.45
N GLU A 138 -8.84 6.40 1.65
CA GLU A 138 -9.57 6.33 2.91
C GLU A 138 -10.10 4.91 3.11
N CYS A 139 -9.60 4.22 4.13
CA CYS A 139 -10.06 2.86 4.43
C CYS A 139 -9.68 2.43 5.85
N PRO A 140 -10.34 1.40 6.40
CA PRO A 140 -9.88 0.78 7.62
C PRO A 140 -8.45 0.25 7.45
N VAL A 141 -7.64 0.40 8.49
CA VAL A 141 -6.23 0.03 8.43
C VAL A 141 -6.01 -1.46 8.16
N GLY A 142 -6.87 -2.31 8.73
CA GLY A 142 -6.81 -3.74 8.46
C GLY A 142 -7.06 -4.06 6.99
N ASP A 143 -8.03 -3.39 6.37
CA ASP A 143 -8.37 -3.56 4.96
C ASP A 143 -7.23 -3.06 4.05
N PHE A 144 -6.57 -1.96 4.41
CA PHE A 144 -5.41 -1.46 3.66
C PHE A 144 -4.26 -2.49 3.59
N PHE A 145 -4.11 -3.30 4.63
CA PHE A 145 -3.08 -4.34 4.72
C PHE A 145 -3.60 -5.76 4.48
N GLY A 146 -4.81 -5.92 3.98
CA GLY A 146 -5.36 -7.23 3.64
C GLY A 146 -5.87 -8.06 4.84
N MET A 147 -6.19 -7.41 5.96
CA MET A 147 -6.69 -8.03 7.19
C MET A 147 -8.13 -7.59 7.51
N GLY A 148 -9.03 -7.63 6.54
CA GLY A 148 -10.39 -7.09 6.66
C GLY A 148 -11.30 -7.78 7.66
N TRP A 149 -11.01 -9.02 8.04
CA TRP A 149 -11.76 -9.70 9.11
C TRP A 149 -11.26 -9.34 10.52
N GLY A 150 -10.29 -8.42 10.64
CA GLY A 150 -9.78 -7.97 11.93
C GLY A 150 -8.97 -9.02 12.70
N SER A 151 -8.57 -10.08 12.05
CA SER A 151 -7.72 -11.14 12.61
C SER A 151 -6.45 -11.32 11.79
N TYR A 152 -5.37 -11.69 12.46
CA TYR A 152 -4.09 -11.93 11.83
C TYR A 152 -4.11 -13.14 10.90
N ALA A 153 -3.54 -12.98 9.73
CA ALA A 153 -3.07 -14.06 8.87
C ALA A 153 -1.71 -13.66 8.24
N PRO A 154 -0.83 -14.61 7.98
CA PRO A 154 0.40 -14.31 7.26
C PRO A 154 0.07 -13.93 5.81
N LEU A 155 0.51 -12.74 5.39
CA LEU A 155 0.38 -12.29 4.01
C LEU A 155 1.77 -11.98 3.46
N VAL A 156 2.08 -12.51 2.30
CA VAL A 156 3.34 -12.27 1.59
C VAL A 156 3.02 -11.83 0.17
N SER A 157 3.35 -10.58 -0.15
CA SER A 157 3.31 -10.09 -1.53
C SER A 157 4.41 -9.05 -1.76
N ALA A 158 4.62 -8.67 -3.01
CA ALA A 158 5.56 -7.60 -3.36
C ALA A 158 5.07 -6.22 -2.92
N ALA A 159 3.77 -6.03 -2.76
CA ALA A 159 3.15 -4.75 -2.44
C ALA A 159 2.85 -4.58 -0.95
N VAL A 160 2.33 -5.63 -0.33
CA VAL A 160 1.89 -5.63 1.07
C VAL A 160 2.30 -6.94 1.72
N CYS A 161 2.81 -6.89 2.92
CA CYS A 161 2.99 -8.09 3.73
C CYS A 161 2.60 -7.86 5.19
N VAL A 162 2.14 -8.94 5.84
CA VAL A 162 1.78 -8.94 7.25
C VAL A 162 2.55 -10.05 7.94
N ASN A 163 3.48 -9.64 8.78
CA ASN A 163 4.38 -10.53 9.51
C ASN A 163 3.81 -10.91 10.88
N PRO A 164 4.34 -11.95 11.55
CA PRO A 164 3.92 -12.35 12.89
C PRO A 164 3.86 -11.19 13.88
N GLY A 165 2.84 -11.19 14.72
CA GLY A 165 2.55 -10.11 15.65
C GLY A 165 1.81 -8.93 15.01
N SER A 166 1.20 -9.12 13.85
CA SER A 166 0.44 -8.09 13.12
C SER A 166 1.32 -6.90 12.71
N ALA A 167 2.52 -7.19 12.27
CA ALA A 167 3.42 -6.20 11.70
C ALA A 167 3.03 -5.95 10.24
N PHE A 168 2.32 -4.86 9.99
CA PHE A 168 1.82 -4.43 8.71
C PHE A 168 2.90 -3.71 7.92
N ASN A 169 3.09 -4.08 6.66
CA ASN A 169 4.09 -3.49 5.78
C ASN A 169 3.47 -3.17 4.42
N CYS A 170 3.79 -2.01 3.89
CA CYS A 170 3.39 -1.56 2.57
C CYS A 170 4.62 -1.07 1.81
N TYR A 171 4.82 -1.59 0.60
CA TYR A 171 5.93 -1.26 -0.29
C TYR A 171 5.47 -0.55 -1.58
N TRP A 172 4.21 -0.13 -1.66
CA TRP A 172 3.77 0.73 -2.75
C TRP A 172 4.60 2.01 -2.76
N VAL A 173 5.27 2.30 -3.88
CA VAL A 173 5.90 3.60 -4.10
C VAL A 173 4.81 4.61 -4.40
N MET A 174 4.68 5.64 -3.57
CA MET A 174 3.62 6.64 -3.66
C MET A 174 4.21 8.03 -3.89
N PRO A 175 4.36 8.47 -5.15
CA PRO A 175 4.91 9.78 -5.48
C PRO A 175 3.97 10.93 -5.09
N PHE A 176 4.55 12.06 -4.72
CA PHE A 176 3.87 13.33 -4.51
C PHE A 176 4.77 14.49 -4.98
N ARG A 177 4.16 15.55 -5.55
CA ARG A 177 4.94 16.65 -6.17
C ARG A 177 5.18 17.82 -5.25
N LYS A 178 4.27 18.05 -4.29
CA LYS A 178 4.37 19.17 -3.36
C LYS A 178 4.36 18.70 -1.91
N LYS A 179 3.39 17.87 -1.56
CA LYS A 179 3.15 17.48 -0.16
C LYS A 179 2.50 16.11 -0.05
N CYS A 180 2.82 15.40 1.02
CA CYS A 180 2.08 14.22 1.46
C CYS A 180 1.60 14.45 2.90
N ARG A 181 0.33 14.15 3.18
CA ARG A 181 -0.21 14.10 4.53
C ARG A 181 -0.85 12.74 4.78
N ILE A 182 -0.52 12.12 5.91
CA ILE A 182 -1.09 10.83 6.33
C ILE A 182 -1.70 11.01 7.70
N THR A 183 -2.94 10.55 7.86
CA THR A 183 -3.65 10.59 9.14
C THR A 183 -4.15 9.21 9.54
N MET A 184 -4.29 8.99 10.85
CA MET A 184 -4.97 7.85 11.43
C MET A 184 -6.07 8.35 12.36
N GLU A 185 -7.31 7.94 12.13
CA GLU A 185 -8.44 8.24 12.99
C GLU A 185 -8.87 6.98 13.73
N ASN A 186 -9.11 7.12 15.02
CA ASN A 186 -9.72 6.07 15.82
C ASN A 186 -11.22 6.36 15.98
N ILE A 187 -12.06 5.65 15.24
CA ILE A 187 -13.53 5.78 15.31
C ILE A 187 -14.16 4.87 16.36
N ASP A 188 -13.37 4.13 17.14
CA ASP A 188 -13.86 3.43 18.33
C ASP A 188 -14.32 4.47 19.37
N ASP A 189 -15.48 4.27 19.96
CA ASP A 189 -16.07 5.19 20.93
C ASP A 189 -15.69 4.85 22.40
N GLN A 190 -15.03 3.74 22.63
CA GLN A 190 -14.68 3.23 23.95
C GLN A 190 -13.17 3.12 24.17
N ASN A 191 -12.43 2.68 23.17
CA ASN A 191 -11.06 2.22 23.36
C ASN A 191 -10.06 3.10 22.62
N SER A 192 -8.99 3.47 23.31
CA SER A 192 -7.82 4.08 22.66
C SER A 192 -7.05 3.03 21.86
N MET A 193 -6.51 3.42 20.72
CA MET A 193 -5.54 2.61 19.99
C MET A 193 -4.11 3.05 20.30
N THR A 194 -3.19 2.11 20.33
CA THR A 194 -1.75 2.35 20.34
C THR A 194 -1.21 2.05 18.96
N LEU A 195 -0.44 2.97 18.39
CA LEU A 195 0.14 2.84 17.06
C LEU A 195 1.66 2.95 17.13
N TYR A 196 2.34 1.86 16.84
CA TYR A 196 3.75 1.85 16.47
C TYR A 196 3.81 2.02 14.96
N TYR A 197 4.63 2.93 14.44
CA TYR A 197 4.71 3.13 13.00
C TYR A 197 6.04 3.75 12.57
N GLN A 198 6.35 3.54 11.32
CA GLN A 198 7.43 4.20 10.60
C GLN A 198 7.01 4.41 9.15
N VAL A 199 7.19 5.62 8.65
CA VAL A 199 6.97 6.01 7.25
C VAL A 199 8.31 6.40 6.67
N ASP A 200 8.84 5.55 5.79
CA ASP A 200 10.09 5.79 5.09
C ASP A 200 9.82 6.42 3.73
N TYR A 201 10.51 7.50 3.43
CA TYR A 201 10.29 8.25 2.20
C TYR A 201 11.60 8.78 1.61
N THR A 202 11.53 9.13 0.34
CA THR A 202 12.63 9.71 -0.43
C THR A 202 12.22 11.08 -0.93
N LEU A 203 13.05 12.09 -0.68
CA LEU A 203 12.94 13.41 -1.28
C LEU A 203 13.79 13.45 -2.54
N THR A 204 13.14 13.63 -3.68
CA THR A 204 13.76 13.63 -5.01
C THR A 204 12.76 14.18 -6.03
N GLU A 205 13.24 14.53 -7.22
CA GLU A 205 12.35 14.90 -8.32
C GLU A 205 11.43 13.75 -8.72
N VAL A 206 10.16 14.05 -8.90
CA VAL A 206 9.14 13.11 -9.34
C VAL A 206 8.93 13.27 -10.85
N PRO A 207 9.04 12.20 -11.65
CA PRO A 207 8.80 12.27 -13.08
C PRO A 207 7.42 12.85 -13.42
N ALA A 208 7.34 13.60 -14.51
CA ALA A 208 6.10 14.25 -14.92
C ALA A 208 4.97 13.25 -15.27
N ASP A 209 5.34 12.05 -15.69
CA ASP A 209 4.44 10.94 -16.01
C ASP A 209 4.13 10.02 -14.82
N ALA A 210 4.66 10.29 -13.64
CA ALA A 210 4.33 9.53 -12.43
C ALA A 210 2.87 9.81 -12.01
N GLY A 211 2.11 8.74 -11.78
CA GLY A 211 0.77 8.80 -11.23
C GLY A 211 0.77 8.94 -9.71
N TYR A 212 -0.33 9.44 -9.16
CA TYR A 212 -0.59 9.37 -7.72
C TYR A 212 -1.22 8.03 -7.37
N PHE A 213 -0.94 7.54 -6.17
CA PHE A 213 -1.55 6.31 -5.68
C PHE A 213 -2.93 6.61 -5.08
N HIS A 214 -3.95 5.90 -5.55
CA HIS A 214 -5.32 5.99 -5.05
C HIS A 214 -5.81 4.62 -4.63
N ALA A 215 -6.72 4.57 -3.67
CA ALA A 215 -7.42 3.34 -3.29
C ALA A 215 -8.88 3.64 -2.94
N GLN A 216 -9.79 2.79 -3.37
CA GLN A 216 -11.19 2.82 -2.99
C GLN A 216 -11.50 1.68 -2.06
N PHE A 217 -12.14 1.99 -0.93
CA PHE A 217 -12.72 1.00 -0.03
C PHE A 217 -14.20 0.85 -0.31
N ARG A 218 -14.66 -0.38 -0.48
CA ARG A 218 -16.07 -0.71 -0.69
C ARG A 218 -16.50 -1.85 0.21
N ARG A 219 -17.73 -1.81 0.65
CA ARG A 219 -18.35 -2.87 1.45
C ARG A 219 -19.82 -2.98 1.08
N SER A 220 -20.27 -4.20 0.87
CA SER A 220 -21.67 -4.56 0.71
C SER A 220 -22.03 -5.77 1.59
N ASN A 221 -23.28 -5.88 2.01
CA ASN A 221 -23.78 -7.03 2.76
C ASN A 221 -25.31 -6.97 2.87
N PRO A 222 -26.07 -7.84 2.16
CA PRO A 222 -25.62 -8.68 1.07
C PRO A 222 -25.24 -7.86 -0.17
N ASP A 223 -24.63 -8.50 -1.17
CA ASP A 223 -24.48 -7.93 -2.50
C ASP A 223 -25.82 -8.04 -3.26
N GLU A 224 -26.43 -6.90 -3.53
CA GLU A 224 -27.63 -6.79 -4.34
C GLU A 224 -27.43 -5.75 -5.46
N PRO A 225 -27.66 -6.07 -6.69
CA PRO A 225 -28.25 -7.30 -7.27
C PRO A 225 -27.22 -8.37 -7.71
N SER A 226 -26.34 -8.81 -6.86
CA SER A 226 -25.32 -9.85 -7.16
C SER A 226 -24.08 -9.33 -7.93
N ILE A 227 -23.82 -8.02 -7.88
CA ILE A 227 -22.63 -7.40 -8.46
C ILE A 227 -21.90 -6.62 -7.38
N HIS A 228 -20.67 -7.01 -7.12
CA HIS A 228 -19.77 -6.24 -6.28
C HIS A 228 -18.89 -5.31 -7.13
N ALA A 229 -19.11 -4.00 -7.02
CA ALA A 229 -18.25 -3.03 -7.69
C ALA A 229 -16.91 -2.90 -6.92
N ILE A 230 -15.84 -3.46 -7.46
CA ILE A 230 -14.50 -3.34 -6.89
C ILE A 230 -14.00 -1.90 -7.03
N ASN A 231 -14.18 -1.34 -8.23
CA ASN A 231 -13.72 0.01 -8.56
C ASN A 231 -14.62 0.61 -9.63
N ASP A 232 -15.06 1.85 -9.48
CA ASP A 232 -15.85 2.52 -10.51
C ASP A 232 -15.65 4.04 -10.50
N GLY A 233 -16.18 4.69 -11.52
CA GLY A 233 -16.16 6.15 -11.62
C GLY A 233 -14.80 6.76 -11.89
N ILE A 234 -13.78 5.96 -12.17
CA ILE A 234 -12.42 6.43 -12.46
C ILE A 234 -12.39 7.11 -13.82
N LYS A 235 -11.82 8.33 -13.87
CA LYS A 235 -11.65 9.11 -15.10
C LYS A 235 -10.21 9.59 -15.20
N GLY A 236 -9.68 9.54 -16.41
CA GLY A 236 -8.32 9.97 -16.69
C GLY A 236 -7.39 8.83 -17.05
N LYS A 237 -6.12 9.14 -17.23
CA LYS A 237 -5.07 8.17 -17.53
C LYS A 237 -4.55 7.56 -16.23
N GLY A 238 -4.56 6.24 -16.13
CA GLY A 238 -4.10 5.54 -14.93
C GLY A 238 -3.81 4.07 -15.17
N GLN A 239 -3.52 3.36 -14.10
CA GLN A 239 -3.27 1.91 -14.10
C GLN A 239 -4.02 1.31 -12.91
N TYR A 240 -4.74 0.21 -13.15
CA TYR A 240 -5.28 -0.59 -12.08
C TYR A 240 -4.18 -1.51 -11.54
N VAL A 241 -3.80 -1.35 -10.28
CA VAL A 241 -2.62 -2.01 -9.71
C VAL A 241 -2.96 -3.17 -8.77
N GLY A 242 -4.24 -3.42 -8.52
CA GLY A 242 -4.65 -4.60 -7.78
C GLY A 242 -5.88 -4.42 -6.91
N VAL A 243 -6.24 -5.49 -6.23
CA VAL A 243 -7.37 -5.59 -5.32
C VAL A 243 -7.03 -6.52 -4.16
N TYR A 244 -7.61 -6.21 -3.04
CA TYR A 244 -7.80 -7.07 -1.91
C TYR A 244 -9.31 -7.30 -1.73
N LEU A 245 -9.74 -8.52 -1.50
CA LEU A 245 -11.14 -8.90 -1.34
C LEU A 245 -11.33 -9.77 -0.10
N ALA A 246 -12.12 -9.29 0.86
CA ALA A 246 -12.61 -10.09 1.97
C ALA A 246 -14.03 -10.58 1.64
N TRP A 247 -14.18 -11.86 1.41
CA TRP A 247 -15.43 -12.47 0.95
C TRP A 247 -16.08 -13.30 2.05
N GLY A 248 -17.25 -12.87 2.53
CA GLY A 248 -18.10 -13.64 3.42
C GLY A 248 -19.14 -14.43 2.64
N VAL A 249 -19.13 -15.74 2.78
CA VAL A 249 -20.06 -16.67 2.08
C VAL A 249 -21.21 -17.05 3.00
N HIS A 250 -22.44 -17.05 2.48
CA HIS A 250 -23.66 -17.36 3.25
C HIS A 250 -24.20 -18.76 2.99
N ASN A 251 -23.50 -19.60 2.23
CA ASN A 251 -23.89 -20.97 1.94
C ASN A 251 -22.72 -21.92 2.17
N ASN A 252 -23.02 -23.22 2.20
CA ASN A 252 -22.04 -24.27 2.18
C ASN A 252 -21.80 -24.69 0.74
N GLY A 253 -20.57 -24.88 0.34
CA GLY A 253 -20.16 -25.30 -0.97
C GLY A 253 -19.26 -24.28 -1.67
N TRP A 254 -18.95 -24.55 -2.93
CA TRP A 254 -18.05 -23.71 -3.71
C TRP A 254 -18.65 -22.32 -3.96
N TRP A 255 -17.83 -21.30 -3.87
CA TRP A 255 -18.23 -19.89 -3.87
C TRP A 255 -17.51 -19.04 -4.93
N GLY A 256 -16.53 -19.57 -5.62
CA GLY A 256 -15.60 -18.80 -6.45
C GLY A 256 -15.88 -18.82 -7.97
N GLU A 257 -17.10 -19.17 -8.41
CA GLU A 257 -17.46 -19.24 -9.84
C GLU A 257 -17.77 -17.87 -10.49
N GLY A 258 -17.95 -16.82 -9.71
CA GLY A 258 -18.23 -15.50 -10.27
C GLY A 258 -17.06 -14.96 -11.10
N GLU A 259 -17.36 -14.18 -12.14
CA GLU A 259 -16.34 -13.58 -13.00
C GLU A 259 -15.96 -12.17 -12.55
N ILE A 260 -14.74 -11.75 -12.84
CA ILE A 260 -14.26 -10.36 -12.74
C ILE A 260 -14.36 -9.72 -14.13
N LYS A 261 -15.00 -8.56 -14.23
CA LYS A 261 -15.13 -7.78 -15.46
C LYS A 261 -14.44 -6.43 -15.37
N PHE A 262 -13.74 -6.06 -16.43
CA PHE A 262 -13.16 -4.73 -16.57
C PHE A 262 -13.80 -4.01 -17.75
N TYR A 263 -14.52 -2.95 -17.45
CA TYR A 263 -15.05 -1.99 -18.41
C TYR A 263 -14.08 -0.82 -18.44
N ILE A 264 -13.32 -0.69 -19.51
CA ILE A 264 -12.24 0.30 -19.66
C ILE A 264 -12.35 1.01 -21.01
N ASP A 265 -11.75 2.18 -21.09
CA ASP A 265 -11.57 2.96 -22.32
C ASP A 265 -12.86 3.21 -23.13
N GLY A 266 -14.00 3.37 -22.44
CA GLY A 266 -15.29 3.65 -23.05
C GLY A 266 -16.18 2.44 -23.31
N ASP A 267 -15.81 1.27 -22.80
CA ASP A 267 -16.69 0.10 -22.81
C ASP A 267 -18.05 0.40 -22.20
N SER A 268 -19.11 -0.14 -22.80
CA SER A 268 -20.49 0.09 -22.35
C SER A 268 -21.30 -1.18 -22.21
N GLN A 269 -21.48 -1.93 -23.29
CA GLN A 269 -22.31 -3.15 -23.30
C GLN A 269 -21.52 -4.38 -22.86
N PHE A 270 -20.27 -4.50 -23.31
CA PHE A 270 -19.41 -5.63 -23.01
C PHE A 270 -18.07 -5.13 -22.45
N PRO A 271 -17.48 -5.88 -21.50
CA PRO A 271 -16.17 -5.52 -20.94
C PRO A 271 -15.05 -5.88 -21.92
N THR A 272 -13.95 -5.15 -21.87
CA THR A 272 -12.70 -5.53 -22.54
C THR A 272 -12.10 -6.81 -21.93
N ILE A 273 -12.22 -6.98 -20.59
CA ILE A 273 -11.73 -8.18 -19.91
C ILE A 273 -12.90 -8.82 -19.16
N CYS A 274 -13.10 -10.12 -19.39
CA CYS A 274 -14.00 -10.95 -18.62
C CYS A 274 -13.21 -12.19 -18.16
N GLY A 275 -13.14 -12.37 -16.85
CA GLY A 275 -12.50 -13.54 -16.24
C GLY A 275 -13.36 -14.78 -16.34
N THR A 276 -12.80 -15.92 -15.98
CA THR A 276 -13.44 -17.24 -16.02
C THR A 276 -13.91 -17.71 -14.66
N GLY A 277 -13.41 -17.12 -13.57
CA GLY A 277 -13.79 -17.41 -12.19
C GLY A 277 -13.18 -16.41 -11.23
N THR A 278 -13.75 -16.27 -10.04
CA THR A 278 -13.14 -15.46 -8.97
C THR A 278 -11.81 -16.07 -8.55
N GLU A 279 -11.75 -17.39 -8.37
CA GLU A 279 -10.51 -18.09 -8.01
C GLU A 279 -9.43 -17.91 -9.08
N ASP A 280 -9.81 -18.01 -10.36
CA ASP A 280 -8.91 -17.82 -11.50
C ASP A 280 -8.31 -16.44 -11.49
N TYR A 281 -9.15 -15.44 -11.21
CA TYR A 281 -8.68 -14.06 -11.09
C TYR A 281 -7.63 -13.92 -9.98
N PHE A 282 -7.81 -14.58 -8.84
CA PHE A 282 -6.84 -14.60 -7.75
C PHE A 282 -5.73 -15.65 -7.93
N CYS A 283 -5.59 -16.18 -9.15
CA CYS A 283 -4.55 -17.11 -9.58
C CYS A 283 -4.58 -18.46 -8.86
N GLY A 284 -5.77 -18.89 -8.43
CA GLY A 284 -6.05 -20.24 -7.99
C GLY A 284 -6.64 -21.08 -9.11
N SER A 285 -7.03 -22.27 -8.78
CA SER A 285 -7.76 -23.19 -9.65
C SER A 285 -8.38 -24.31 -8.82
N TYR A 286 -9.44 -24.94 -9.34
CA TYR A 286 -10.07 -26.09 -8.71
C TYR A 286 -10.33 -25.89 -7.22
N ASP A 287 -11.10 -24.86 -6.89
CA ASP A 287 -11.56 -24.53 -5.53
C ASP A 287 -10.41 -24.17 -4.56
N PHE A 288 -9.24 -23.73 -5.06
CA PHE A 288 -8.02 -23.62 -4.27
C PHE A 288 -7.65 -24.92 -3.52
N ASP A 289 -8.11 -26.07 -4.00
CA ASP A 289 -7.93 -27.36 -3.35
C ASP A 289 -6.65 -28.04 -3.83
N THR A 290 -6.00 -28.71 -2.92
CA THR A 290 -4.82 -29.53 -3.22
C THR A 290 -5.13 -31.00 -3.41
N ASN A 291 -6.41 -31.37 -3.51
CA ASN A 291 -6.89 -32.76 -3.65
C ASN A 291 -6.29 -33.71 -2.57
N ARG A 292 -6.18 -33.23 -1.35
CA ARG A 292 -5.66 -34.02 -0.24
C ARG A 292 -6.65 -35.12 0.09
N LYS A 293 -6.09 -36.28 0.41
CA LYS A 293 -6.82 -37.39 1.00
C LYS A 293 -6.43 -37.53 2.45
N ASN A 294 -7.40 -37.78 3.32
CA ASN A 294 -7.11 -38.12 4.71
C ASN A 294 -6.45 -39.52 4.83
N GLN A 295 -6.06 -39.91 6.04
CA GLN A 295 -5.43 -41.20 6.29
C GLN A 295 -6.28 -42.41 5.88
N ALA A 296 -7.61 -42.24 5.78
CA ALA A 296 -8.53 -43.26 5.28
C ALA A 296 -8.70 -43.23 3.74
N GLY A 297 -7.98 -42.39 3.02
CA GLY A 297 -8.06 -42.25 1.57
C GLY A 297 -9.30 -41.50 1.07
N VAL A 298 -10.05 -40.87 1.96
CA VAL A 298 -11.23 -40.05 1.64
C VAL A 298 -10.77 -38.66 1.24
N ALA A 299 -11.29 -38.13 0.12
CA ALA A 299 -11.02 -36.77 -0.32
C ALA A 299 -11.54 -35.76 0.72
N GLU A 300 -10.67 -34.87 1.16
CA GLU A 300 -11.02 -33.72 1.98
C GLU A 300 -10.91 -32.47 1.09
N SER A 301 -12.04 -31.81 0.87
CA SER A 301 -12.05 -30.49 0.24
C SER A 301 -11.54 -29.46 1.26
N ASN A 302 -10.32 -28.99 1.06
CA ASN A 302 -9.72 -27.98 1.90
C ASN A 302 -9.20 -26.85 1.01
N TYR A 303 -9.84 -25.70 1.09
CA TYR A 303 -9.29 -24.48 0.52
C TYR A 303 -7.91 -24.22 1.13
N THR A 304 -6.88 -24.19 0.29
CA THR A 304 -5.50 -24.13 0.74
C THR A 304 -4.99 -22.70 0.69
N GLU A 305 -4.65 -22.17 1.84
CA GLU A 305 -4.02 -20.86 1.93
C GLU A 305 -2.66 -20.85 1.22
N PHE A 306 -2.42 -19.80 0.46
CA PHE A 306 -1.15 -19.57 -0.22
C PHE A 306 -0.90 -18.08 -0.44
N CYS A 307 0.36 -17.72 -0.57
CA CYS A 307 0.83 -16.40 -0.97
C CYS A 307 1.90 -16.52 -2.04
N THR A 308 1.83 -15.63 -3.00
CA THR A 308 2.88 -15.38 -3.99
C THR A 308 3.20 -13.88 -4.00
N PRO A 309 4.25 -13.42 -4.69
CA PRO A 309 4.52 -11.99 -4.80
C PRO A 309 3.36 -11.16 -5.37
N TYR A 310 2.42 -11.76 -6.11
CA TYR A 310 1.39 -11.03 -6.85
C TYR A 310 -0.05 -11.46 -6.56
N SER A 311 -0.25 -12.58 -5.90
CA SER A 311 -1.60 -13.12 -5.64
C SER A 311 -1.62 -14.09 -4.47
N GLY A 312 -2.80 -14.39 -3.98
CA GLY A 312 -2.98 -15.42 -2.97
C GLY A 312 -4.39 -15.47 -2.40
N LEU A 313 -4.70 -16.61 -1.80
CA LEU A 313 -5.76 -16.83 -0.81
C LEU A 313 -5.05 -16.94 0.53
N HIS A 314 -4.89 -15.82 1.25
CA HIS A 314 -4.00 -15.78 2.42
C HIS A 314 -4.71 -16.00 3.75
N GLN A 315 -6.03 -16.06 3.75
CA GLN A 315 -6.79 -16.35 4.96
C GLN A 315 -8.08 -17.12 4.65
N VAL A 316 -8.25 -18.25 5.28
CA VAL A 316 -9.50 -19.01 5.32
C VAL A 316 -9.86 -19.20 6.79
N ILE A 317 -10.86 -18.49 7.30
CA ILE A 317 -11.18 -18.53 8.74
C ILE A 317 -11.90 -19.82 9.11
N ARG A 318 -12.69 -20.39 8.17
CA ARG A 318 -13.39 -21.65 8.36
C ARG A 318 -13.08 -22.59 7.22
N GLY A 319 -12.91 -23.85 7.53
CA GLY A 319 -12.56 -24.90 6.56
C GLY A 319 -13.61 -25.14 5.47
N ASP A 320 -14.84 -24.60 5.65
CA ASP A 320 -15.89 -24.60 4.62
C ASP A 320 -15.76 -23.40 3.64
N GLY A 321 -14.73 -22.58 3.76
CA GLY A 321 -14.54 -21.39 2.95
C GLY A 321 -15.48 -20.23 3.29
N HIS A 322 -16.12 -20.25 4.44
CA HIS A 322 -17.15 -19.28 4.79
C HIS A 322 -16.65 -17.82 4.89
N TYR A 323 -15.42 -17.64 5.37
CA TYR A 323 -14.76 -16.32 5.41
C TYR A 323 -13.38 -16.43 4.77
N ASN A 324 -13.24 -15.88 3.60
CA ASN A 324 -12.03 -15.95 2.81
C ASN A 324 -11.44 -14.56 2.60
N VAL A 325 -10.15 -14.50 2.42
CA VAL A 325 -9.44 -13.28 2.05
C VAL A 325 -8.47 -13.57 0.93
N MET A 326 -8.65 -12.87 -0.16
CA MET A 326 -7.85 -13.02 -1.37
C MET A 326 -7.19 -11.69 -1.73
N GLN A 327 -6.06 -11.75 -2.38
CA GLN A 327 -5.37 -10.60 -2.91
C GLN A 327 -4.81 -10.89 -4.30
N ARG A 328 -4.83 -9.87 -5.15
CA ARG A 328 -4.08 -9.86 -6.39
C ARG A 328 -3.54 -8.47 -6.64
N PHE A 329 -2.23 -8.37 -6.77
CA PHE A 329 -1.53 -7.15 -7.13
C PHE A 329 -0.83 -7.38 -8.46
N GLY A 330 -1.17 -6.56 -9.44
CA GLY A 330 -0.64 -6.65 -10.79
C GLY A 330 -0.99 -5.41 -11.58
N LEU A 331 -0.31 -5.22 -12.68
CA LEU A 331 -0.49 -4.04 -13.52
C LEU A 331 -1.44 -4.37 -14.67
N TYR A 332 -2.54 -3.65 -14.77
CA TYR A 332 -3.38 -3.55 -15.95
C TYR A 332 -3.28 -2.13 -16.49
N ARG A 333 -2.76 -2.01 -17.69
CA ARG A 333 -2.55 -0.75 -18.38
C ARG A 333 -3.64 -0.49 -19.39
#